data_d260c83375f324ee407d19f91bdf32f1
#
_entry.id   d260c83375f324ee407d19f91bdf32f1
#
_cell.length_a   1.000
_cell.length_b   1.000
_cell.length_c   1.000
_cell.angle_alpha   90.00
_cell.angle_beta   90.00
_cell.angle_gamma   90.00
#
_symmetry.space_group_name_H-M   'P 1'
#
loop_
_entity.id
_entity.type
_entity.pdbx_description
1 polymer ?
#
loop_
_entity_poly.entity_id
_entity_poly.type
_entity_poly.pdbx_seq_one_letter_code
_entity_poly.pdbx_strand_id
1 'polypeptide(L)'
;AIGNAGWLIEDKPKVTIKSTTETSDKVPVKTYYKVIYTDASGKHESQDSFTGESYTFALDGQGDVTVEAWAVSEAGCQSDTASEDAKVDIDGPAVTITDSVVDANGDVTINFQAIDLISGVDTDRVLVNGNAVSVTDTDGVAKGSFKADGSATYTIVAYDNAGNKSAEVSFEPLGLEVTPVTAITNTTAHIEAQVIQGTNPLSKSLCYIEYKKATETSYDTVLVNKTDTASGIEMIYNFSKLTPDTVYNYRVHAATLNSSEERVIEGSFKTLSGNSTTTIYGTAAYNDSLPDDVKDKPIYINLYRGNTIVGGEVVTSADNTRYMFTGVSDGTYRIVATNGTLTKEASVTVADG
;
A
#
# COMPACT_ATOMS: atom_id res chain seq x y z
N ALA A 1 -10.46 16.30 -28.01
CA ALA A 1 -11.06 16.76 -26.75
C ALA A 1 -10.29 17.98 -26.23
N ILE A 2 -10.97 18.90 -25.59
CA ILE A 2 -10.36 20.07 -24.96
C ILE A 2 -10.41 19.81 -23.45
N GLY A 3 -9.23 19.86 -22.82
CA GLY A 3 -9.05 19.73 -21.39
C GLY A 3 -9.12 21.09 -20.67
N ASN A 4 -8.52 21.17 -19.47
CA ASN A 4 -8.46 22.41 -18.71
C ASN A 4 -7.58 23.45 -19.41
N ALA A 5 -7.85 24.73 -19.16
CA ALA A 5 -7.08 25.88 -19.67
C ALA A 5 -6.81 25.86 -21.19
N GLY A 6 -7.67 25.18 -21.97
CA GLY A 6 -7.57 25.13 -23.43
C GLY A 6 -6.55 24.12 -23.99
N TRP A 7 -6.00 23.25 -23.15
CA TRP A 7 -5.14 22.16 -23.59
C TRP A 7 -5.88 21.14 -24.43
N LEU A 8 -5.23 20.63 -25.49
CA LEU A 8 -5.71 19.50 -26.27
C LEU A 8 -5.20 18.20 -25.61
N ILE A 9 -6.14 17.37 -25.15
CA ILE A 9 -5.88 16.13 -24.40
C ILE A 9 -6.24 14.86 -25.18
N GLU A 10 -6.53 15.01 -26.48
CA GLU A 10 -6.85 13.89 -27.36
C GLU A 10 -5.57 13.35 -28.00
N ASP A 11 -5.41 12.03 -28.01
CA ASP A 11 -4.32 11.40 -28.74
C ASP A 11 -4.39 11.83 -30.22
N LYS A 12 -3.30 12.44 -30.70
CA LYS A 12 -3.17 12.95 -32.06
C LYS A 12 -4.29 13.96 -32.47
N PRO A 13 -4.35 15.14 -31.82
CA PRO A 13 -5.33 16.15 -32.15
C PRO A 13 -5.19 16.54 -33.62
N LYS A 14 -6.32 16.82 -34.29
CA LYS A 14 -6.35 17.09 -35.71
C LYS A 14 -6.38 18.58 -35.99
N VAL A 15 -5.53 19.01 -36.89
CA VAL A 15 -5.50 20.37 -37.46
C VAL A 15 -5.98 20.33 -38.89
N THR A 16 -6.84 21.28 -39.27
CA THR A 16 -7.29 21.46 -40.65
C THR A 16 -6.82 22.83 -41.17
N ILE A 17 -6.00 22.81 -42.20
CA ILE A 17 -5.59 24.01 -42.94
C ILE A 17 -6.54 24.18 -44.11
N LYS A 18 -7.11 25.37 -44.24
CA LYS A 18 -7.93 25.75 -45.40
C LYS A 18 -7.19 26.79 -46.24
N SER A 19 -7.12 26.56 -47.55
CA SER A 19 -6.54 27.48 -48.49
C SER A 19 -7.67 28.06 -49.36
N THR A 20 -7.84 29.37 -49.34
CA THR A 20 -8.87 30.08 -50.12
C THR A 20 -8.20 31.07 -51.06
N THR A 21 -8.74 31.22 -52.29
CA THR A 21 -8.34 32.25 -53.22
C THR A 21 -9.44 33.29 -53.30
N GLU A 22 -9.06 34.58 -53.23
CA GLU A 22 -10.01 35.69 -53.33
C GLU A 22 -10.51 35.96 -54.75
N THR A 23 -9.92 35.32 -55.76
CA THR A 23 -10.28 35.56 -57.19
C THR A 23 -10.88 34.30 -57.81
N SER A 24 -11.80 34.54 -58.80
CA SER A 24 -12.53 33.49 -59.50
C SER A 24 -11.64 32.63 -60.44
N ASP A 25 -10.39 32.99 -60.63
CA ASP A 25 -9.45 32.24 -61.43
C ASP A 25 -8.78 31.20 -60.59
N LYS A 26 -9.23 29.95 -60.71
CA LYS A 26 -8.68 28.78 -60.01
C LYS A 26 -7.23 28.52 -60.42
N VAL A 27 -6.32 29.23 -59.83
CA VAL A 27 -4.89 28.93 -59.97
C VAL A 27 -4.61 27.76 -59.05
N PRO A 28 -4.01 26.65 -59.48
CA PRO A 28 -3.58 25.59 -58.62
C PRO A 28 -2.63 26.17 -57.56
N VAL A 29 -3.07 26.09 -56.31
CA VAL A 29 -2.31 26.60 -55.18
C VAL A 29 -1.68 25.45 -54.49
N LYS A 30 -0.38 25.51 -54.27
CA LYS A 30 0.33 24.62 -53.39
C LYS A 30 0.45 25.30 -52.02
N THR A 31 -0.13 24.70 -51.01
CA THR A 31 -0.05 25.20 -49.62
C THR A 31 1.03 24.44 -48.90
N TYR A 32 1.95 25.17 -48.34
CA TYR A 32 2.98 24.65 -47.44
C TYR A 32 2.54 24.89 -46.01
N TYR A 33 2.92 23.99 -45.13
CA TYR A 33 2.74 24.17 -43.69
C TYR A 33 3.96 23.68 -42.93
N LYS A 34 4.15 24.22 -41.73
CA LYS A 34 5.22 23.91 -40.83
C LYS A 34 4.60 23.69 -39.43
N VAL A 35 4.98 22.63 -38.79
CA VAL A 35 4.61 22.35 -37.39
C VAL A 35 5.86 22.48 -36.52
N ILE A 36 5.75 23.31 -35.53
CA ILE A 36 6.83 23.60 -34.58
C ILE A 36 6.30 23.24 -33.18
N TYR A 37 7.06 22.46 -32.43
CA TYR A 37 6.76 22.22 -31.02
C TYR A 37 8.05 22.08 -30.19
N THR A 38 7.92 22.26 -28.87
CA THR A 38 9.04 22.15 -27.97
C THR A 38 8.64 21.21 -26.83
N ASP A 39 9.39 20.14 -26.67
CA ASP A 39 9.26 19.18 -25.57
C ASP A 39 10.54 19.11 -24.73
N ALA A 40 10.61 18.17 -23.79
CA ALA A 40 11.78 17.98 -22.93
C ALA A 40 13.08 17.65 -23.70
N SER A 41 12.98 17.16 -24.96
CA SER A 41 14.13 16.87 -25.82
C SER A 41 14.59 18.07 -26.66
N GLY A 42 13.81 19.14 -26.68
CA GLY A 42 14.10 20.38 -27.39
C GLY A 42 13.07 20.78 -28.42
N LYS A 43 13.47 21.69 -29.32
CA LYS A 43 12.63 22.20 -30.37
C LYS A 43 12.60 21.25 -31.57
N HIS A 44 11.40 20.93 -32.04
CA HIS A 44 11.14 20.13 -33.23
C HIS A 44 10.46 20.94 -34.30
N GLU A 45 10.83 20.70 -35.55
CA GLU A 45 10.23 21.34 -36.72
C GLU A 45 10.00 20.30 -37.82
N SER A 46 8.81 20.30 -38.40
CA SER A 46 8.49 19.53 -39.61
C SER A 46 7.81 20.42 -40.64
N GLN A 47 8.06 20.20 -41.91
CA GLN A 47 7.44 20.94 -43.02
C GLN A 47 6.92 19.98 -44.07
N ASP A 48 5.71 20.24 -44.57
CA ASP A 48 5.09 19.49 -45.66
C ASP A 48 4.22 20.42 -46.51
N SER A 49 3.53 19.88 -47.50
CA SER A 49 2.70 20.65 -48.41
C SER A 49 1.55 19.82 -48.98
N PHE A 50 0.48 20.50 -49.40
CA PHE A 50 -0.66 19.87 -50.07
C PHE A 50 -1.17 20.74 -51.22
N THR A 51 -2.01 20.15 -52.10
CA THR A 51 -2.77 20.82 -53.13
C THR A 51 -4.25 20.64 -52.87
N GLY A 52 -5.05 21.67 -53.13
CA GLY A 52 -6.51 21.65 -52.88
C GLY A 52 -6.92 22.68 -51.84
N GLU A 53 -8.23 22.70 -51.54
CA GLU A 53 -8.85 23.73 -50.69
C GLU A 53 -8.63 23.48 -49.19
N SER A 54 -8.34 22.24 -48.78
CA SER A 54 -8.10 21.93 -47.39
C SER A 54 -7.30 20.65 -47.20
N TYR A 55 -6.58 20.55 -46.08
CA TYR A 55 -5.86 19.38 -45.66
C TYR A 55 -5.98 19.22 -44.13
N THR A 56 -6.25 18.01 -43.69
CA THR A 56 -6.33 17.66 -42.26
C THR A 56 -5.25 16.65 -41.93
N PHE A 57 -4.48 16.94 -40.89
CA PHE A 57 -3.44 16.06 -40.38
C PHE A 57 -3.51 15.99 -38.87
N ALA A 58 -2.86 15.01 -38.30
CA ALA A 58 -2.73 14.84 -36.82
C ALA A 58 -1.45 15.52 -36.33
N LEU A 59 -1.50 16.14 -35.16
CA LEU A 59 -0.32 16.62 -34.46
C LEU A 59 0.31 15.43 -33.72
N ASP A 60 1.61 15.24 -33.93
CA ASP A 60 2.39 14.19 -33.25
C ASP A 60 3.23 14.75 -32.07
N GLY A 61 3.20 16.07 -31.83
CA GLY A 61 3.96 16.74 -30.76
C GLY A 61 3.12 17.07 -29.55
N GLN A 62 3.77 17.23 -28.41
CA GLN A 62 3.19 17.75 -27.18
C GLN A 62 3.89 19.06 -26.77
N GLY A 63 3.31 19.79 -25.82
CA GLY A 63 3.77 21.11 -25.38
C GLY A 63 3.10 22.24 -26.14
N ASP A 64 3.81 23.37 -26.24
CA ASP A 64 3.39 24.50 -27.07
C ASP A 64 3.66 24.17 -28.55
N VAL A 65 2.60 24.11 -29.34
CA VAL A 65 2.64 23.75 -30.76
C VAL A 65 2.21 24.95 -31.58
N THR A 66 3.03 25.37 -32.54
CA THR A 66 2.71 26.41 -33.54
C THR A 66 2.57 25.76 -34.90
N VAL A 67 1.47 26.04 -35.61
CA VAL A 67 1.27 25.65 -37.00
C VAL A 67 1.30 26.89 -37.84
N GLU A 68 2.27 26.97 -38.75
CA GLU A 68 2.40 28.03 -39.75
C GLU A 68 1.98 27.51 -41.14
N ALA A 69 1.28 28.30 -41.92
CA ALA A 69 0.90 27.93 -43.30
C ALA A 69 0.99 29.12 -44.25
N TRP A 70 1.42 28.84 -45.45
CA TRP A 70 1.47 29.82 -46.55
C TRP A 70 1.20 29.14 -47.90
N ALA A 71 0.60 29.88 -48.82
CA ALA A 71 0.28 29.40 -50.16
C ALA A 71 1.25 29.98 -51.19
N VAL A 72 1.55 29.21 -52.23
CA VAL A 72 2.37 29.65 -53.34
C VAL A 72 1.60 29.42 -54.66
N SER A 73 1.45 30.47 -55.47
CA SER A 73 0.80 30.41 -56.77
C SER A 73 1.70 29.72 -57.78
N GLU A 74 1.14 29.36 -58.98
CA GLU A 74 1.93 28.87 -60.13
C GLU A 74 2.99 29.82 -60.56
N ALA A 75 2.74 31.16 -60.45
CA ALA A 75 3.69 32.21 -60.75
C ALA A 75 4.80 32.40 -59.74
N GLY A 76 4.80 31.60 -58.62
CA GLY A 76 5.77 31.67 -57.53
C GLY A 76 5.51 32.76 -56.49
N CYS A 77 4.35 33.45 -56.57
CA CYS A 77 3.98 34.44 -55.57
C CYS A 77 3.53 33.75 -54.27
N GLN A 78 4.12 34.13 -53.14
CA GLN A 78 3.80 33.60 -51.82
C GLN A 78 2.80 34.52 -51.10
N SER A 79 1.84 33.93 -50.40
CA SER A 79 0.94 34.63 -49.48
C SER A 79 1.64 35.04 -48.20
N ASP A 80 1.00 35.88 -47.39
CA ASP A 80 1.36 36.03 -45.99
C ASP A 80 1.26 34.67 -45.28
N THR A 81 2.08 34.48 -44.23
CA THR A 81 2.04 33.28 -43.40
C THR A 81 0.94 33.44 -42.35
N ALA A 82 0.00 32.50 -42.34
CA ALA A 82 -0.93 32.34 -41.22
C ALA A 82 -0.29 31.49 -40.13
N SER A 83 -0.52 31.86 -38.89
CA SER A 83 0.01 31.12 -37.74
C SER A 83 -1.08 30.89 -36.69
N GLU A 84 -1.11 29.70 -36.10
CA GLU A 84 -2.02 29.34 -35.02
C GLU A 84 -1.25 28.55 -33.99
N ASP A 85 -1.48 28.89 -32.71
CA ASP A 85 -0.85 28.23 -31.56
C ASP A 85 -1.85 27.29 -30.88
N ALA A 86 -1.36 26.16 -30.41
CA ALA A 86 -2.10 25.17 -29.61
C ALA A 86 -1.22 24.66 -28.49
N LYS A 87 -1.86 24.21 -27.44
CA LYS A 87 -1.21 23.49 -26.33
C LYS A 87 -1.68 22.05 -26.36
N VAL A 88 -0.76 21.10 -26.38
CA VAL A 88 -1.05 19.68 -26.49
C VAL A 88 -0.40 18.94 -25.32
N ASP A 89 -1.21 18.26 -24.53
CA ASP A 89 -0.74 17.37 -23.46
C ASP A 89 -1.69 16.18 -23.33
N ILE A 90 -1.20 15.00 -23.63
CA ILE A 90 -2.00 13.78 -23.70
C ILE A 90 -1.62 12.76 -22.60
N ASP A 91 -0.54 13.02 -21.88
CA ASP A 91 -0.01 12.12 -20.87
C ASP A 91 -0.31 12.69 -19.47
N GLY A 92 -0.81 11.87 -18.58
CA GLY A 92 -0.95 12.27 -17.17
C GLY A 92 0.37 12.15 -16.41
N PRO A 93 0.45 12.74 -15.22
CA PRO A 93 1.66 12.75 -14.40
C PRO A 93 2.21 11.35 -14.11
N ALA A 94 3.53 11.22 -14.07
CA ALA A 94 4.19 10.02 -13.58
C ALA A 94 4.28 10.06 -12.05
N VAL A 95 3.56 9.17 -11.38
CA VAL A 95 3.56 9.06 -9.91
C VAL A 95 4.53 7.98 -9.48
N THR A 96 5.37 8.27 -8.48
CA THR A 96 6.31 7.31 -7.87
C THR A 96 6.37 7.48 -6.35
N ILE A 97 6.43 6.35 -5.62
CA ILE A 97 6.75 6.35 -4.20
C ILE A 97 8.27 6.47 -4.08
N THR A 98 8.72 7.46 -3.33
CA THR A 98 10.15 7.77 -3.20
C THR A 98 10.76 7.17 -1.96
N ASP A 99 9.99 7.08 -0.88
CA ASP A 99 10.46 6.58 0.41
C ASP A 99 9.28 6.25 1.34
N SER A 100 9.54 5.43 2.36
CA SER A 100 8.66 5.22 3.52
C SER A 100 9.47 5.35 4.80
N VAL A 101 8.96 6.11 5.77
CA VAL A 101 9.65 6.39 7.03
C VAL A 101 8.75 6.05 8.20
N VAL A 102 9.29 5.30 9.17
CA VAL A 102 8.60 4.96 10.43
C VAL A 102 9.06 5.92 11.51
N ASP A 103 8.11 6.52 12.21
CA ASP A 103 8.43 7.40 13.35
C ASP A 103 8.62 6.58 14.66
N ALA A 104 9.01 7.28 15.73
CA ALA A 104 9.25 6.65 17.04
C ALA A 104 7.99 6.00 17.67
N ASN A 105 6.80 6.29 17.16
CA ASN A 105 5.53 5.71 17.60
C ASN A 105 5.13 4.50 16.75
N GLY A 106 5.87 4.21 15.67
CA GLY A 106 5.55 3.15 14.71
C GLY A 106 4.61 3.58 13.58
N ASP A 107 4.29 4.89 13.48
CA ASP A 107 3.49 5.41 12.38
C ASP A 107 4.34 5.48 11.11
N VAL A 108 3.81 4.98 10.00
CA VAL A 108 4.49 4.99 8.70
C VAL A 108 4.08 6.23 7.91
N THR A 109 5.06 7.00 7.47
CA THR A 109 4.88 8.12 6.54
C THR A 109 5.40 7.71 5.17
N ILE A 110 4.54 7.78 4.15
CA ILE A 110 4.88 7.49 2.75
C ILE A 110 5.16 8.80 2.04
N ASN A 111 6.35 8.91 1.45
CA ASN A 111 6.75 10.02 0.60
C ASN A 111 6.59 9.62 -0.86
N PHE A 112 6.07 10.51 -1.67
CA PHE A 112 5.87 10.29 -3.09
C PHE A 112 6.13 11.56 -3.89
N GLN A 113 6.28 11.40 -5.22
CA GLN A 113 6.33 12.49 -6.16
C GLN A 113 5.43 12.20 -7.36
N ALA A 114 4.89 13.25 -7.95
CA ALA A 114 4.23 13.25 -9.24
C ALA A 114 5.01 14.20 -10.16
N ILE A 115 5.28 13.78 -11.39
CA ILE A 115 6.07 14.57 -12.36
C ILE A 115 5.26 14.73 -13.62
N ASP A 116 5.10 15.97 -14.04
CA ASP A 116 4.61 16.36 -15.34
C ASP A 116 5.38 17.59 -15.82
N LEU A 117 6.07 17.46 -16.96
CA LEU A 117 6.96 18.50 -17.51
C LEU A 117 6.32 19.28 -18.66
N ILE A 118 5.08 18.97 -19.04
CA ILE A 118 4.38 19.60 -20.16
C ILE A 118 3.38 20.63 -19.66
N SER A 119 2.28 20.20 -19.05
CA SER A 119 1.31 21.12 -18.47
C SER A 119 1.56 21.40 -16.99
N GLY A 120 2.38 20.58 -16.34
CA GLY A 120 2.66 20.61 -14.91
C GLY A 120 1.58 19.90 -14.09
N VAL A 121 1.91 19.53 -12.85
CA VAL A 121 1.00 18.83 -11.95
C VAL A 121 -0.06 19.80 -11.40
N ASP A 122 -1.33 19.40 -11.42
CA ASP A 122 -2.42 20.08 -10.70
C ASP A 122 -2.31 19.75 -9.21
N THR A 123 -1.72 20.66 -8.43
CA THR A 123 -1.42 20.45 -7.01
C THR A 123 -2.66 20.31 -6.13
N ASP A 124 -3.82 20.76 -6.60
CA ASP A 124 -5.10 20.61 -5.90
C ASP A 124 -5.75 19.23 -6.17
N ARG A 125 -5.25 18.50 -7.15
CA ARG A 125 -5.78 17.21 -7.61
C ARG A 125 -4.77 16.07 -7.51
N VAL A 126 -3.96 16.07 -6.48
CA VAL A 126 -3.16 14.92 -6.06
C VAL A 126 -3.92 14.21 -4.95
N LEU A 127 -4.30 12.95 -5.19
CA LEU A 127 -5.26 12.23 -4.35
C LEU A 127 -4.64 10.96 -3.77
N VAL A 128 -4.89 10.73 -2.48
CA VAL A 128 -4.63 9.44 -1.81
C VAL A 128 -5.97 8.87 -1.37
N ASN A 129 -6.32 7.68 -1.83
CA ASN A 129 -7.63 7.04 -1.62
C ASN A 129 -8.80 7.98 -1.95
N GLY A 130 -8.66 8.77 -3.04
CA GLY A 130 -9.65 9.73 -3.48
C GLY A 130 -9.70 11.05 -2.70
N ASN A 131 -8.90 11.23 -1.65
CA ASN A 131 -8.83 12.45 -0.87
C ASN A 131 -7.62 13.29 -1.28
N ALA A 132 -7.81 14.60 -1.44
CA ALA A 132 -6.73 15.50 -1.79
C ALA A 132 -5.68 15.56 -0.67
N VAL A 133 -4.42 15.54 -1.06
CA VAL A 133 -3.27 15.70 -0.17
C VAL A 133 -2.44 16.90 -0.59
N SER A 134 -1.85 17.58 0.38
CA SER A 134 -1.00 18.74 0.10
C SER A 134 0.32 18.28 -0.52
N VAL A 135 0.69 18.90 -1.64
CA VAL A 135 1.96 18.71 -2.30
C VAL A 135 2.66 20.06 -2.51
N THR A 136 3.97 20.02 -2.68
CA THR A 136 4.77 21.20 -3.06
C THR A 136 5.34 20.92 -4.45
N ASP A 137 4.97 21.75 -5.42
CA ASP A 137 5.51 21.69 -6.79
C ASP A 137 6.76 22.57 -6.90
N THR A 138 7.77 22.04 -7.58
CA THR A 138 8.94 22.77 -8.01
C THR A 138 9.32 22.27 -9.41
N ASP A 139 9.18 23.13 -10.39
CA ASP A 139 9.54 22.87 -11.80
C ASP A 139 8.90 21.60 -12.37
N GLY A 140 7.59 21.39 -12.14
CA GLY A 140 6.83 20.24 -12.63
C GLY A 140 7.03 18.96 -11.82
N VAL A 141 7.66 19.06 -10.64
CA VAL A 141 7.83 17.95 -9.70
C VAL A 141 7.07 18.25 -8.41
N ALA A 142 5.89 17.70 -8.27
CA ALA A 142 5.07 17.82 -7.07
C ALA A 142 5.44 16.72 -6.07
N LYS A 143 5.88 17.11 -4.87
CA LYS A 143 6.25 16.20 -3.77
C LYS A 143 5.23 16.27 -2.65
N GLY A 144 4.82 15.13 -2.15
CA GLY A 144 3.86 14.98 -1.06
C GLY A 144 4.19 13.83 -0.13
N SER A 145 3.44 13.79 0.97
CA SER A 145 3.50 12.68 1.91
C SER A 145 2.15 12.46 2.57
N PHE A 146 1.93 11.23 3.06
CA PHE A 146 0.76 10.90 3.88
C PHE A 146 1.14 9.85 4.93
N LYS A 147 0.34 9.78 5.99
CA LYS A 147 0.47 8.73 7.01
C LYS A 147 -0.31 7.50 6.57
N ALA A 148 0.34 6.34 6.64
CA ALA A 148 -0.27 5.05 6.41
C ALA A 148 -0.48 4.35 7.75
N ASP A 149 -1.71 3.92 8.04
CA ASP A 149 -1.96 2.91 9.08
C ASP A 149 -1.57 1.52 8.53
N GLY A 150 -1.19 0.60 9.37
CA GLY A 150 -0.60 -0.68 8.94
C GLY A 150 -1.54 -1.68 8.29
N SER A 151 -2.76 -1.34 7.88
CA SER A 151 -3.79 -2.30 7.47
C SER A 151 -4.45 -2.03 6.13
N ALA A 152 -4.32 -0.84 5.55
CA ALA A 152 -5.01 -0.46 4.32
C ALA A 152 -4.07 -0.36 3.13
N THR A 153 -4.55 -0.76 1.95
CA THR A 153 -3.90 -0.42 0.68
C THR A 153 -4.19 1.04 0.36
N TYR A 154 -3.17 1.78 -0.02
CA TYR A 154 -3.27 3.17 -0.43
C TYR A 154 -3.09 3.28 -1.93
N THR A 155 -3.96 4.06 -2.58
CA THR A 155 -3.88 4.34 -4.02
C THR A 155 -3.58 5.82 -4.20
N ILE A 156 -2.53 6.13 -4.95
CA ILE A 156 -2.12 7.49 -5.28
C ILE A 156 -2.45 7.77 -6.74
N VAL A 157 -3.10 8.90 -6.99
CA VAL A 157 -3.46 9.39 -8.31
C VAL A 157 -3.16 10.89 -8.35
N ALA A 158 -2.58 11.35 -9.45
CA ALA A 158 -2.39 12.77 -9.72
C ALA A 158 -3.04 13.16 -11.04
N TYR A 159 -3.38 14.42 -11.16
CA TYR A 159 -3.83 15.03 -12.40
C TYR A 159 -2.84 16.14 -12.80
N ASP A 160 -2.73 16.40 -14.07
CA ASP A 160 -2.01 17.55 -14.60
C ASP A 160 -2.92 18.76 -14.77
N ASN A 161 -2.34 19.90 -15.13
CA ASN A 161 -3.10 21.13 -15.41
C ASN A 161 -3.91 21.04 -16.71
N ALA A 162 -3.60 20.12 -17.62
CA ALA A 162 -4.41 19.83 -18.80
C ALA A 162 -5.66 18.99 -18.47
N GLY A 163 -5.64 18.25 -17.37
CA GLY A 163 -6.75 17.41 -16.87
C GLY A 163 -6.56 15.92 -17.11
N ASN A 164 -5.39 15.49 -17.60
CA ASN A 164 -5.09 14.07 -17.75
C ASN A 164 -4.82 13.43 -16.38
N LYS A 165 -5.21 12.18 -16.26
CA LYS A 165 -5.05 11.38 -15.03
C LYS A 165 -3.81 10.50 -15.12
N SER A 166 -3.03 10.40 -14.05
CA SER A 166 -1.94 9.42 -13.93
C SER A 166 -2.46 7.98 -13.94
N ALA A 167 -1.56 7.03 -14.18
CA ALA A 167 -1.79 5.65 -13.71
C ALA A 167 -1.95 5.63 -12.19
N GLU A 168 -2.66 4.64 -11.67
CA GLU A 168 -2.79 4.42 -10.23
C GLU A 168 -1.52 3.76 -9.70
N VAL A 169 -0.95 4.32 -8.62
CA VAL A 169 0.17 3.74 -7.90
C VAL A 169 -0.34 3.27 -6.55
N SER A 170 -0.19 1.97 -6.28
CA SER A 170 -0.64 1.37 -5.02
C SER A 170 0.53 1.20 -4.06
N PHE A 171 0.26 1.41 -2.78
CA PHE A 171 1.14 1.13 -1.67
C PHE A 171 0.43 0.26 -0.63
N GLU A 172 1.06 -0.84 -0.27
CA GLU A 172 0.63 -1.73 0.79
C GLU A 172 1.68 -1.69 1.90
N PRO A 173 1.31 -1.27 3.13
CA PRO A 173 2.23 -1.27 4.26
C PRO A 173 2.65 -2.68 4.67
N LEU A 174 3.81 -2.77 5.34
CA LEU A 174 4.23 -3.99 6.03
C LEU A 174 3.20 -4.37 7.10
N GLY A 175 2.66 -5.59 7.05
CA GLY A 175 1.76 -6.14 8.04
C GLY A 175 2.49 -7.05 9.03
N LEU A 176 2.02 -7.05 10.28
CA LEU A 176 2.45 -8.00 11.31
C LEU A 176 1.24 -8.38 12.17
N GLU A 177 0.95 -9.67 12.23
CA GLU A 177 -0.08 -10.24 13.08
C GLU A 177 0.56 -11.24 14.03
N VAL A 178 0.23 -11.17 15.31
CA VAL A 178 0.73 -12.09 16.33
C VAL A 178 -0.46 -12.78 16.99
N THR A 179 -0.49 -14.10 16.91
CA THR A 179 -1.52 -14.87 17.61
C THR A 179 -1.24 -14.84 19.11
N PRO A 180 -2.29 -14.93 19.95
CA PRO A 180 -2.07 -15.09 21.38
C PRO A 180 -1.15 -16.27 21.68
N VAL A 181 -0.26 -16.11 22.67
CA VAL A 181 0.63 -17.18 23.10
C VAL A 181 -0.19 -18.37 23.63
N THR A 182 0.12 -19.56 23.14
CA THR A 182 -0.63 -20.81 23.40
C THR A 182 0.27 -21.89 24.01
N ALA A 183 -0.28 -23.07 24.29
CA ALA A 183 0.43 -24.22 24.84
C ALA A 183 1.32 -23.87 26.05
N ILE A 184 0.84 -22.95 26.90
CA ILE A 184 1.57 -22.49 28.06
C ILE A 184 1.52 -23.58 29.14
N THR A 185 2.70 -24.05 29.57
CA THR A 185 2.89 -24.93 30.71
C THR A 185 3.72 -24.21 31.78
N ASN A 186 4.22 -24.95 32.74
CA ASN A 186 5.16 -24.41 33.73
C ASN A 186 6.57 -24.13 33.17
N THR A 187 6.92 -24.72 32.01
CA THR A 187 8.27 -24.58 31.40
C THR A 187 8.28 -24.35 29.91
N THR A 188 7.11 -24.31 29.25
CA THR A 188 6.98 -24.11 27.80
C THR A 188 5.88 -23.13 27.45
N ALA A 189 5.95 -22.57 26.25
CA ALA A 189 4.90 -21.80 25.61
C ALA A 189 5.10 -21.82 24.08
N HIS A 190 4.09 -21.44 23.32
CA HIS A 190 4.12 -21.42 21.87
C HIS A 190 3.62 -20.08 21.36
N ILE A 191 4.31 -19.52 20.36
CA ILE A 191 3.94 -18.26 19.69
C ILE A 191 4.02 -18.43 18.19
N GLU A 192 3.05 -17.88 17.48
CA GLU A 192 3.00 -17.77 16.04
C GLU A 192 2.80 -16.31 15.62
N ALA A 193 3.43 -15.92 14.53
CA ALA A 193 3.25 -14.62 13.95
C ALA A 193 3.27 -14.73 12.42
N GLN A 194 2.42 -13.92 11.78
CA GLN A 194 2.38 -13.76 10.32
C GLN A 194 2.90 -12.38 9.97
N VAL A 195 3.99 -12.33 9.21
CA VAL A 195 4.49 -11.12 8.56
C VAL A 195 3.90 -11.06 7.16
N ILE A 196 3.18 -9.98 6.85
CA ILE A 196 2.56 -9.77 5.56
C ILE A 196 3.42 -8.78 4.79
N GLN A 197 3.96 -9.22 3.65
CA GLN A 197 4.75 -8.37 2.78
C GLN A 197 3.84 -7.36 2.11
N GLY A 198 4.17 -6.09 2.27
CA GLY A 198 3.57 -4.99 1.53
C GLY A 198 4.30 -4.73 0.21
N THR A 199 4.31 -3.46 -0.21
CA THR A 199 5.00 -3.02 -1.43
C THR A 199 6.51 -3.21 -1.35
N ASN A 200 7.10 -2.97 -0.16
CA ASN A 200 8.55 -3.10 0.04
C ASN A 200 8.95 -4.55 0.37
N PRO A 201 10.07 -5.05 -0.18
CA PRO A 201 10.55 -6.39 0.12
C PRO A 201 10.89 -6.61 1.59
N LEU A 202 10.53 -7.77 2.14
CA LEU A 202 10.84 -8.16 3.51
C LEU A 202 12.32 -8.46 3.72
N SER A 203 12.83 -8.09 4.89
CA SER A 203 14.11 -8.55 5.40
C SER A 203 13.92 -9.74 6.35
N LYS A 204 14.18 -10.96 5.87
CA LYS A 204 14.07 -12.16 6.71
C LYS A 204 14.97 -12.11 7.95
N SER A 205 16.09 -11.42 7.91
CA SER A 205 17.01 -11.29 9.05
C SER A 205 16.48 -10.35 10.12
N LEU A 206 15.67 -9.37 9.74
CA LEU A 206 15.06 -8.39 10.62
C LEU A 206 13.64 -8.81 11.08
N CYS A 207 13.16 -9.98 10.68
CA CYS A 207 11.96 -10.61 11.22
C CYS A 207 12.39 -11.60 12.31
N TYR A 208 12.15 -11.29 13.57
CA TYR A 208 12.61 -12.13 14.69
C TYR A 208 11.71 -11.97 15.91
N ILE A 209 11.89 -12.85 16.88
CA ILE A 209 11.23 -12.80 18.18
C ILE A 209 12.31 -12.65 19.23
N GLU A 210 12.03 -11.84 20.24
CA GLU A 210 12.83 -11.74 21.45
C GLU A 210 11.93 -11.82 22.70
N TYR A 211 12.47 -12.29 23.82
CA TYR A 211 11.73 -12.39 25.07
C TYR A 211 12.64 -12.21 26.27
N LYS A 212 12.04 -11.92 27.42
CA LYS A 212 12.73 -11.83 28.72
C LYS A 212 11.77 -12.12 29.83
N LYS A 213 12.29 -12.45 31.03
CA LYS A 213 11.46 -12.35 32.22
C LYS A 213 11.08 -10.90 32.50
N ALA A 214 9.89 -10.66 33.02
CA ALA A 214 9.44 -9.31 33.33
C ALA A 214 10.38 -8.55 34.30
N THR A 215 11.15 -9.30 35.10
CA THR A 215 12.14 -8.77 36.05
C THR A 215 13.51 -8.46 35.44
N GLU A 216 13.76 -8.88 34.19
CA GLU A 216 15.02 -8.67 33.49
C GLU A 216 14.97 -7.38 32.67
N THR A 217 16.12 -6.76 32.37
CA THR A 217 16.20 -5.52 31.62
C THR A 217 16.47 -5.74 30.13
N SER A 218 17.17 -6.83 29.78
CA SER A 218 17.55 -7.16 28.41
C SER A 218 16.68 -8.28 27.84
N TYR A 219 16.40 -8.21 26.53
CA TYR A 219 15.75 -9.26 25.78
C TYR A 219 16.77 -10.23 25.20
N ASP A 220 16.39 -11.50 25.13
CA ASP A 220 17.13 -12.55 24.43
C ASP A 220 16.43 -12.80 23.08
N THR A 221 17.17 -12.61 21.98
CA THR A 221 16.70 -12.93 20.63
C THR A 221 16.73 -14.44 20.41
N VAL A 222 15.66 -14.99 19.85
CA VAL A 222 15.54 -16.43 19.61
C VAL A 222 15.63 -16.79 18.14
N LEU A 223 16.10 -18.00 17.88
CA LEU A 223 16.13 -18.57 16.54
C LEU A 223 14.73 -19.09 16.19
N VAL A 224 14.00 -18.29 15.41
CA VAL A 224 12.62 -18.56 15.00
C VAL A 224 12.61 -19.43 13.74
N ASN A 225 11.71 -20.42 13.71
CA ASN A 225 11.39 -21.11 12.46
C ASN A 225 10.61 -20.16 11.55
N LYS A 226 11.11 -19.96 10.33
CA LYS A 226 10.52 -19.06 9.33
C LYS A 226 10.14 -19.86 8.10
N THR A 227 8.89 -19.76 7.71
CA THR A 227 8.35 -20.40 6.50
C THR A 227 7.85 -19.32 5.56
N ASP A 228 8.27 -19.37 4.30
CA ASP A 228 7.72 -18.49 3.27
C ASP A 228 6.27 -18.87 2.98
N THR A 229 5.40 -17.87 2.96
CA THR A 229 3.99 -18.01 2.55
C THR A 229 3.74 -17.21 1.29
N ALA A 230 2.56 -17.36 0.69
CA ALA A 230 2.18 -16.58 -0.49
C ALA A 230 2.13 -15.07 -0.23
N SER A 231 1.89 -14.66 1.02
CA SER A 231 1.74 -13.26 1.44
C SER A 231 2.90 -12.73 2.28
N GLY A 232 3.96 -13.52 2.52
CA GLY A 232 5.08 -13.07 3.35
C GLY A 232 5.81 -14.18 4.10
N ILE A 233 5.91 -14.08 5.43
CA ILE A 233 6.66 -15.02 6.27
C ILE A 233 5.82 -15.40 7.48
N GLU A 234 5.66 -16.70 7.71
CA GLU A 234 5.20 -17.24 8.99
C GLU A 234 6.39 -17.44 9.94
N MET A 235 6.26 -17.01 11.19
CA MET A 235 7.24 -17.19 12.25
C MET A 235 6.65 -18.03 13.36
N ILE A 236 7.32 -19.12 13.74
CA ILE A 236 6.88 -20.01 14.81
C ILE A 236 8.02 -20.19 15.80
N TYR A 237 7.72 -20.05 17.09
CA TYR A 237 8.68 -20.35 18.14
C TYR A 237 8.04 -21.09 19.33
N ASN A 238 8.70 -22.16 19.74
CA ASN A 238 8.35 -22.94 20.94
C ASN A 238 9.33 -22.59 22.05
N PHE A 239 8.86 -21.82 23.03
CA PHE A 239 9.64 -21.53 24.23
C PHE A 239 9.81 -22.81 25.04
N SER A 240 11.00 -23.03 25.57
CA SER A 240 11.34 -24.16 26.43
C SER A 240 12.24 -23.73 27.57
N LYS A 241 12.30 -24.55 28.62
CA LYS A 241 13.11 -24.28 29.82
C LYS A 241 12.75 -22.96 30.53
N LEU A 242 11.51 -22.56 30.40
CA LEU A 242 10.97 -21.41 31.12
C LEU A 242 10.95 -21.70 32.65
N THR A 243 10.97 -20.64 33.44
CA THR A 243 10.82 -20.73 34.91
C THR A 243 9.33 -20.80 35.23
N PRO A 244 8.89 -21.74 36.08
CA PRO A 244 7.50 -21.81 36.54
C PRO A 244 7.04 -20.51 37.24
N ASP A 245 5.74 -20.26 37.24
CA ASP A 245 5.06 -19.11 37.90
C ASP A 245 5.69 -17.74 37.58
N THR A 246 6.23 -17.59 36.35
CA THR A 246 7.00 -16.42 35.94
C THR A 246 6.34 -15.70 34.79
N VAL A 247 6.28 -14.36 34.82
CA VAL A 247 5.83 -13.51 33.73
C VAL A 247 6.98 -13.27 32.76
N TYR A 248 6.71 -13.50 31.50
CA TYR A 248 7.61 -13.22 30.38
C TYR A 248 7.01 -12.14 29.50
N ASN A 249 7.84 -11.18 29.09
CA ASN A 249 7.52 -10.21 28.05
C ASN A 249 8.19 -10.65 26.74
N TYR A 250 7.51 -10.46 25.62
CA TYR A 250 8.06 -10.75 24.30
C TYR A 250 7.84 -9.58 23.34
N ARG A 251 8.65 -9.57 22.29
CA ARG A 251 8.52 -8.69 21.14
C ARG A 251 8.64 -9.52 19.87
N VAL A 252 7.78 -9.21 18.92
CA VAL A 252 7.86 -9.76 17.57
C VAL A 252 8.18 -8.63 16.61
N HIS A 253 9.28 -8.78 15.88
CA HIS A 253 9.78 -7.78 14.96
C HIS A 253 9.58 -8.22 13.52
N ALA A 254 9.20 -7.29 12.67
CA ALA A 254 9.17 -7.44 11.21
C ALA A 254 9.66 -6.14 10.57
N ALA A 255 10.55 -6.24 9.57
CA ALA A 255 11.05 -5.08 8.86
C ALA A 255 11.28 -5.37 7.38
N THR A 256 11.26 -4.29 6.57
CA THR A 256 11.60 -4.32 5.15
C THR A 256 13.11 -4.35 4.94
N LEU A 257 13.54 -4.72 3.72
CA LEU A 257 14.96 -4.95 3.40
C LEU A 257 15.85 -3.72 3.66
N ASN A 258 15.32 -2.53 3.46
CA ASN A 258 16.05 -1.27 3.68
C ASN A 258 15.69 -0.62 5.02
N SER A 259 15.03 -1.36 5.93
CA SER A 259 14.54 -0.86 7.23
C SER A 259 13.67 0.40 7.13
N SER A 260 13.08 0.65 5.97
CA SER A 260 12.17 1.78 5.74
C SER A 260 10.84 1.61 6.46
N GLU A 261 10.45 0.36 6.74
CA GLU A 261 9.29 0.02 7.56
C GLU A 261 9.70 -1.01 8.59
N GLU A 262 9.29 -0.80 9.83
CA GLU A 262 9.43 -1.74 10.93
C GLU A 262 8.10 -1.83 11.70
N ARG A 263 7.73 -3.04 12.08
CA ARG A 263 6.59 -3.32 12.95
C ARG A 263 7.08 -4.10 14.15
N VAL A 264 6.64 -3.68 15.33
CA VAL A 264 6.93 -4.38 16.59
C VAL A 264 5.62 -4.58 17.34
N ILE A 265 5.33 -5.84 17.67
CA ILE A 265 4.20 -6.17 18.56
C ILE A 265 4.76 -6.71 19.84
N GLU A 266 4.40 -6.07 20.94
CA GLU A 266 4.79 -6.46 22.29
C GLU A 266 3.65 -7.20 23.00
N GLY A 267 4.01 -8.16 23.83
CA GLY A 267 3.05 -8.87 24.64
C GLY A 267 3.68 -9.53 25.86
N SER A 268 2.87 -10.18 26.66
CA SER A 268 3.34 -10.93 27.82
C SER A 268 2.50 -12.19 28.04
N PHE A 269 3.11 -13.18 28.66
CA PHE A 269 2.43 -14.37 29.16
C PHE A 269 3.02 -14.78 30.50
N LYS A 270 2.28 -15.60 31.25
CA LYS A 270 2.75 -16.16 32.53
C LYS A 270 2.75 -17.67 32.44
N THR A 271 3.87 -18.32 32.80
CA THR A 271 3.96 -19.78 32.94
C THR A 271 3.14 -20.26 34.09
N LEU A 272 2.64 -21.49 34.00
CA LEU A 272 1.90 -22.12 35.10
C LEU A 272 2.82 -22.43 36.29
N SER A 273 2.23 -22.54 37.50
CA SER A 273 2.99 -23.01 38.65
C SER A 273 3.19 -24.53 38.55
N GLY A 274 4.42 -25.00 38.79
CA GLY A 274 4.73 -26.44 38.74
C GLY A 274 4.18 -27.30 39.88
N ASN A 275 3.51 -26.67 40.85
CA ASN A 275 3.13 -27.35 42.10
C ASN A 275 1.62 -27.63 42.24
N SER A 276 0.78 -27.18 41.30
CA SER A 276 -0.65 -27.46 41.36
C SER A 276 -1.02 -28.65 40.48
N THR A 277 -1.88 -29.54 40.99
CA THR A 277 -2.47 -30.65 40.24
C THR A 277 -3.82 -30.29 39.62
N THR A 278 -4.33 -29.10 39.91
CA THR A 278 -5.64 -28.64 39.44
C THR A 278 -5.66 -28.43 37.93
N THR A 279 -6.73 -28.87 37.31
CA THR A 279 -6.94 -28.80 35.89
C THR A 279 -8.25 -28.07 35.58
N ILE A 280 -8.19 -27.05 34.72
CA ILE A 280 -9.36 -26.45 34.09
C ILE A 280 -9.51 -27.08 32.70
N TYR A 281 -10.68 -27.63 32.39
CA TYR A 281 -10.95 -28.20 31.09
C TYR A 281 -12.35 -27.82 30.61
N GLY A 282 -12.56 -27.90 29.33
CA GLY A 282 -13.83 -27.58 28.72
C GLY A 282 -13.88 -27.93 27.23
N THR A 283 -14.93 -27.46 26.59
CA THR A 283 -15.11 -27.59 25.13
C THR A 283 -15.41 -26.24 24.54
N ALA A 284 -14.89 -25.98 23.34
CA ALA A 284 -15.23 -24.84 22.53
C ALA A 284 -15.58 -25.33 21.12
N ALA A 285 -16.73 -24.95 20.60
CA ALA A 285 -17.18 -25.30 19.28
C ALA A 285 -17.96 -24.13 18.67
N TYR A 286 -17.96 -24.06 17.35
CA TYR A 286 -18.82 -23.13 16.64
C TYR A 286 -20.29 -23.58 16.67
N ASN A 287 -21.18 -22.61 16.59
CA ASN A 287 -22.59 -22.90 16.38
C ASN A 287 -22.80 -23.33 14.93
N ASP A 288 -23.59 -24.40 14.70
CA ASP A 288 -23.87 -24.96 13.38
C ASP A 288 -24.50 -23.96 12.40
N SER A 289 -25.14 -22.90 12.89
CA SER A 289 -25.74 -21.84 12.09
C SER A 289 -24.73 -20.83 11.49
N LEU A 290 -23.44 -20.89 11.88
CA LEU A 290 -22.43 -19.99 11.32
C LEU A 290 -21.98 -20.43 9.92
N PRO A 291 -21.56 -19.49 9.05
CA PRO A 291 -20.96 -19.81 7.75
C PRO A 291 -19.72 -20.70 7.87
N ASP A 292 -19.48 -21.53 6.84
CA ASP A 292 -18.37 -22.49 6.87
C ASP A 292 -17.01 -21.81 6.92
N ASP A 293 -16.82 -20.69 6.24
CA ASP A 293 -15.61 -19.88 6.26
C ASP A 293 -15.25 -19.33 7.66
N VAL A 294 -16.23 -19.23 8.55
CA VAL A 294 -16.04 -18.89 9.97
C VAL A 294 -15.71 -20.14 10.78
N LYS A 295 -16.40 -21.26 10.50
CA LYS A 295 -16.22 -22.52 11.24
C LYS A 295 -14.90 -23.23 10.95
N ASP A 296 -14.29 -22.94 9.78
CA ASP A 296 -12.99 -23.52 9.39
C ASP A 296 -11.79 -22.84 10.09
N LYS A 297 -12.02 -21.74 10.80
CA LYS A 297 -10.95 -21.05 11.54
C LYS A 297 -10.68 -21.73 12.87
N PRO A 298 -9.40 -21.79 13.33
CA PRO A 298 -9.07 -22.27 14.66
C PRO A 298 -9.69 -21.37 15.74
N ILE A 299 -10.04 -21.98 16.90
CA ILE A 299 -10.48 -21.25 18.09
C ILE A 299 -9.30 -21.21 19.07
N TYR A 300 -8.84 -20.01 19.39
CA TYR A 300 -7.83 -19.78 20.42
C TYR A 300 -8.52 -19.67 21.78
N ILE A 301 -8.10 -20.50 22.73
CA ILE A 301 -8.63 -20.52 24.10
C ILE A 301 -7.56 -19.96 25.03
N ASN A 302 -7.79 -18.78 25.57
CA ASN A 302 -6.85 -18.15 26.51
C ASN A 302 -7.40 -18.15 27.91
N LEU A 303 -6.56 -18.53 28.85
CA LEU A 303 -6.83 -18.46 30.30
C LEU A 303 -6.18 -17.21 30.87
N TYR A 304 -6.97 -16.31 31.43
CA TYR A 304 -6.51 -15.07 32.04
C TYR A 304 -6.60 -15.12 33.55
N ARG A 305 -5.59 -14.58 34.26
CA ARG A 305 -5.65 -14.17 35.63
C ARG A 305 -5.50 -12.66 35.72
N GLY A 306 -6.58 -11.95 36.04
CA GLY A 306 -6.64 -10.51 35.80
C GLY A 306 -6.51 -10.18 34.29
N ASN A 307 -5.52 -9.38 33.92
CA ASN A 307 -5.22 -9.03 32.51
C ASN A 307 -4.06 -9.83 31.91
N THR A 308 -3.49 -10.78 32.62
CA THR A 308 -2.34 -11.58 32.18
C THR A 308 -2.82 -12.94 31.66
N ILE A 309 -2.36 -13.31 30.43
CA ILE A 309 -2.56 -14.66 29.90
C ILE A 309 -1.67 -15.63 30.70
N VAL A 310 -2.29 -16.66 31.29
CA VAL A 310 -1.63 -17.68 32.10
C VAL A 310 -1.76 -19.08 31.49
N GLY A 311 -2.49 -19.23 30.40
CA GLY A 311 -2.64 -20.48 29.67
C GLY A 311 -3.21 -20.19 28.27
N GLY A 312 -2.83 -21.01 27.30
CA GLY A 312 -3.35 -20.92 25.93
C GLY A 312 -3.41 -22.29 25.29
N GLU A 313 -4.48 -22.52 24.53
CA GLU A 313 -4.76 -23.72 23.74
C GLU A 313 -5.39 -23.35 22.43
N VAL A 314 -5.21 -24.17 21.40
CA VAL A 314 -5.86 -24.03 20.10
C VAL A 314 -6.75 -25.23 19.86
N VAL A 315 -8.00 -24.96 19.56
CA VAL A 315 -8.97 -25.97 19.14
C VAL A 315 -9.20 -25.80 17.64
N THR A 316 -8.79 -26.79 16.87
CA THR A 316 -9.05 -26.88 15.45
C THR A 316 -10.33 -27.66 15.18
N SER A 317 -11.16 -27.19 14.24
CA SER A 317 -12.52 -27.65 13.92
C SER A 317 -12.84 -29.15 14.05
N ALA A 318 -14.11 -29.46 14.12
CA ALA A 318 -14.82 -30.75 14.01
C ALA A 318 -14.42 -31.89 14.95
N ASP A 319 -13.14 -32.23 15.11
CA ASP A 319 -12.72 -33.45 15.82
C ASP A 319 -12.07 -33.21 17.19
N ASN A 320 -11.62 -31.99 17.49
CA ASN A 320 -11.01 -31.65 18.77
C ASN A 320 -11.54 -30.36 19.34
N THR A 321 -12.66 -30.42 20.01
CA THR A 321 -13.30 -29.27 20.67
C THR A 321 -12.88 -29.08 22.13
N ARG A 322 -11.97 -29.93 22.63
CA ARG A 322 -11.59 -29.93 24.05
C ARG A 322 -10.33 -29.09 24.27
N TYR A 323 -10.32 -28.34 25.37
CA TYR A 323 -9.15 -27.66 25.89
C TYR A 323 -8.88 -28.08 27.34
N MET A 324 -7.63 -27.98 27.78
CA MET A 324 -7.22 -28.37 29.12
C MET A 324 -6.02 -27.56 29.61
N PHE A 325 -6.18 -26.88 30.74
CA PHE A 325 -5.10 -26.18 31.42
C PHE A 325 -4.76 -26.92 32.72
N THR A 326 -3.57 -27.48 32.81
CA THR A 326 -3.07 -28.23 33.99
C THR A 326 -2.14 -27.37 34.83
N GLY A 327 -2.02 -27.68 36.12
CA GLY A 327 -1.13 -26.95 37.01
C GLY A 327 -1.63 -25.56 37.36
N VAL A 328 -2.94 -25.35 37.34
CA VAL A 328 -3.57 -24.06 37.64
C VAL A 328 -3.64 -23.86 39.16
N SER A 329 -3.10 -22.73 39.66
CA SER A 329 -3.16 -22.37 41.08
C SER A 329 -4.54 -21.82 41.46
N ASP A 330 -4.82 -21.76 42.76
CA ASP A 330 -6.05 -21.16 43.27
C ASP A 330 -6.21 -19.72 42.83
N GLY A 331 -7.43 -19.34 42.47
CA GLY A 331 -7.77 -17.99 42.01
C GLY A 331 -8.96 -17.97 41.09
N THR A 332 -9.37 -16.75 40.70
CA THR A 332 -10.42 -16.54 39.71
C THR A 332 -9.77 -16.28 38.33
N TYR A 333 -10.25 -17.03 37.36
CA TYR A 333 -9.76 -17.02 35.99
C TYR A 333 -10.89 -16.65 35.01
N ARG A 334 -10.50 -16.01 33.92
CA ARG A 334 -11.37 -15.72 32.78
C ARG A 334 -10.85 -16.53 31.57
N ILE A 335 -11.73 -17.33 31.00
CA ILE A 335 -11.44 -18.11 29.80
C ILE A 335 -12.03 -17.33 28.61
N VAL A 336 -11.21 -17.03 27.65
CA VAL A 336 -11.60 -16.32 26.43
C VAL A 336 -11.37 -17.22 25.23
N ALA A 337 -12.43 -17.55 24.53
CA ALA A 337 -12.39 -18.28 23.27
C ALA A 337 -12.57 -17.27 22.11
N THR A 338 -11.63 -17.21 21.17
CA THR A 338 -11.71 -16.30 20.03
C THR A 338 -11.13 -16.92 18.77
N ASN A 339 -11.68 -16.51 17.61
CA ASN A 339 -11.10 -16.81 16.29
C ASN A 339 -10.60 -15.54 15.58
N GLY A 340 -10.39 -14.45 16.34
CA GLY A 340 -10.03 -13.13 15.82
C GLY A 340 -11.24 -12.25 15.44
N THR A 341 -12.39 -12.86 15.12
CA THR A 341 -13.63 -12.14 14.73
C THR A 341 -14.71 -12.29 15.80
N LEU A 342 -14.89 -13.51 16.30
CA LEU A 342 -15.86 -13.84 17.34
C LEU A 342 -15.13 -14.09 18.66
N THR A 343 -15.74 -13.63 19.76
CA THR A 343 -15.18 -13.82 21.10
C THR A 343 -16.30 -14.25 22.06
N LYS A 344 -15.99 -15.22 22.92
CA LYS A 344 -16.83 -15.69 24.01
C LYS A 344 -16.02 -15.81 25.28
N GLU A 345 -16.60 -15.44 26.41
CA GLU A 345 -15.93 -15.47 27.70
C GLU A 345 -16.70 -16.30 28.75
N ALA A 346 -15.94 -16.92 29.63
CA ALA A 346 -16.44 -17.60 30.80
C ALA A 346 -15.50 -17.33 32.00
N SER A 347 -16.03 -17.37 33.21
CA SER A 347 -15.23 -17.26 34.44
C SER A 347 -15.25 -18.57 35.21
N VAL A 348 -14.11 -18.92 35.81
CA VAL A 348 -13.96 -20.08 36.69
C VAL A 348 -13.15 -19.68 37.90
N THR A 349 -13.57 -20.18 39.10
CA THR A 349 -12.79 -20.01 40.31
C THR A 349 -12.23 -21.37 40.68
N VAL A 350 -10.92 -21.43 40.86
CA VAL A 350 -10.19 -22.57 41.39
C VAL A 350 -9.98 -22.26 42.87
N ALA A 351 -10.46 -23.11 43.71
CA ALA A 351 -10.26 -23.06 45.16
C ALA A 351 -9.87 -24.45 45.62
N ASP A 352 -9.18 -24.50 46.75
CA ASP A 352 -8.67 -25.71 47.39
C ASP A 352 -9.60 -26.92 47.17
N GLY A 353 -9.08 -27.91 46.43
CA GLY A 353 -9.72 -29.21 46.26
C GLY A 353 -9.47 -30.16 47.41
#